data_4c7c3b0a8c074537699f1039663116cd
#
_entry.id   4c7c3b0a8c074537699f1039663116cd
#
_cell.length_a   1.000
_cell.length_b   1.000
_cell.length_c   1.000
_cell.angle_alpha   90.00
_cell.angle_beta   90.00
_cell.angle_gamma   90.00
#
_symmetry.space_group_name_H-M   'P 1'
#
loop_
_entity.id
_entity.type
_entity.pdbx_description
1 polymer ?
#
loop_
_entity_poly.entity_id
_entity_poly.type
_entity_poly.pdbx_seq_one_letter_code
_entity_poly.pdbx_strand_id
1 'polypeptide(L)'
;MKHLALAATAFLGLTGMQAAPKPAPTAPASMQLWRLDCGTVDVSNLDVFSDTYLYVGQKKTLTDSCYLIRHGENFLLWDAGLPGELAGTSATSGPFTTSVRTRIIDQLRQIGVAPERVNFVGISHAHFDHIGQLPDFPKATLLIGGEDYEFSRKGEAAARFTPWMKGGAKVEALAGDRDVFGDGSVVILDTPGHTEGHHSLLVKLPRTGNVLLTGDLYHFAENYRNRGVPGFNDNRADTLASMDRFNAIAKNLKARMIIQHEPADVAKLPRFPQAAQ
;
A
#
# COMPACT_ATOMS: atom_id res chain seq x y z
N MET A 1 84.71 16.94 -38.88
CA MET A 1 84.10 16.00 -37.93
C MET A 1 82.64 16.41 -37.71
N LYS A 2 81.70 15.67 -38.28
CA LYS A 2 80.29 16.01 -38.26
C LYS A 2 79.62 15.08 -37.25
N HIS A 3 79.05 15.65 -36.21
CA HIS A 3 78.26 14.91 -35.22
C HIS A 3 76.83 14.74 -35.72
N LEU A 4 76.38 13.50 -35.85
CA LEU A 4 75.01 13.13 -36.19
C LEU A 4 74.27 12.90 -34.88
N ALA A 5 73.22 13.69 -34.65
CA ALA A 5 72.29 13.52 -33.48
C ALA A 5 71.11 12.66 -33.90
N LEU A 6 70.97 11.54 -33.21
CA LEU A 6 69.84 10.63 -33.39
C LEU A 6 68.65 11.09 -32.47
N ALA A 7 67.52 11.45 -33.05
CA ALA A 7 66.30 11.76 -32.31
C ALA A 7 65.51 10.48 -32.12
N ALA A 8 65.28 10.10 -30.87
CA ALA A 8 64.38 9.00 -30.50
C ALA A 8 62.98 9.49 -30.34
N THR A 9 62.01 9.03 -31.15
CA THR A 9 60.63 9.33 -31.08
C THR A 9 59.92 8.30 -30.14
N ALA A 10 59.45 8.73 -28.98
CA ALA A 10 58.67 7.90 -28.08
C ALA A 10 57.23 7.87 -28.54
N PHE A 11 56.68 6.68 -28.88
CA PHE A 11 55.27 6.44 -29.11
C PHE A 11 54.58 6.21 -27.76
N LEU A 12 53.75 7.16 -27.31
CA LEU A 12 52.80 6.93 -26.23
C LEU A 12 51.58 6.13 -26.77
N GLY A 13 51.49 4.86 -26.41
CA GLY A 13 50.32 4.06 -26.68
C GLY A 13 49.15 4.50 -25.77
N LEU A 14 48.11 5.12 -26.31
CA LEU A 14 46.84 5.31 -25.64
C LEU A 14 46.13 3.95 -25.55
N THR A 15 46.15 3.32 -24.38
CA THR A 15 45.28 2.19 -24.07
C THR A 15 43.86 2.73 -23.82
N GLY A 16 42.99 2.58 -24.82
CA GLY A 16 41.56 2.90 -24.67
C GLY A 16 40.94 2.03 -23.59
N MET A 17 40.50 2.63 -22.48
CA MET A 17 39.64 1.97 -21.52
C MET A 17 38.30 1.66 -22.19
N GLN A 18 38.06 0.40 -22.52
CA GLN A 18 36.78 -0.09 -23.01
C GLN A 18 35.80 -0.08 -21.85
N ALA A 19 34.76 0.73 -21.97
CA ALA A 19 33.66 0.77 -20.96
C ALA A 19 33.08 -0.65 -20.82
N ALA A 20 32.91 -1.10 -19.57
CA ALA A 20 32.27 -2.37 -19.27
C ALA A 20 30.89 -2.44 -19.93
N PRO A 21 30.48 -3.56 -20.52
CA PRO A 21 29.18 -3.71 -21.14
C PRO A 21 28.08 -3.46 -20.12
N LYS A 22 27.10 -2.63 -20.49
CA LYS A 22 25.90 -2.38 -19.68
C LYS A 22 25.21 -3.72 -19.42
N PRO A 23 24.86 -4.07 -18.16
CA PRO A 23 24.20 -5.33 -17.87
C PRO A 23 22.92 -5.46 -18.72
N ALA A 24 22.69 -6.64 -19.26
CA ALA A 24 21.49 -6.94 -20.03
C ALA A 24 20.24 -6.69 -19.15
N PRO A 25 19.13 -6.21 -19.73
CA PRO A 25 17.88 -6.03 -18.99
C PRO A 25 17.49 -7.37 -18.37
N THR A 26 17.39 -7.41 -17.04
CA THR A 26 16.81 -8.57 -16.35
C THR A 26 15.36 -8.75 -16.81
N ALA A 27 14.95 -10.00 -17.04
CA ALA A 27 13.55 -10.29 -17.35
C ALA A 27 12.64 -9.66 -16.26
N PRO A 28 11.49 -9.07 -16.64
CA PRO A 28 10.61 -8.45 -15.66
C PRO A 28 10.23 -9.46 -14.58
N ALA A 29 10.25 -9.03 -13.31
CA ALA A 29 9.88 -9.87 -12.20
C ALA A 29 8.43 -10.36 -12.37
N SER A 30 8.15 -11.61 -11.99
CA SER A 30 6.77 -12.10 -11.98
C SER A 30 5.94 -11.33 -10.97
N MET A 31 4.86 -10.70 -11.44
CA MET A 31 3.96 -9.89 -10.62
C MET A 31 2.65 -10.62 -10.38
N GLN A 32 2.18 -10.63 -9.13
CA GLN A 32 0.87 -11.15 -8.75
C GLN A 32 0.26 -10.25 -7.66
N LEU A 33 -1.06 -10.09 -7.69
CA LEU A 33 -1.82 -9.37 -6.67
C LEU A 33 -3.01 -10.20 -6.24
N TRP A 34 -3.08 -10.54 -4.96
CA TRP A 34 -4.23 -11.18 -4.31
C TRP A 34 -5.00 -10.16 -3.50
N ARG A 35 -6.32 -10.14 -3.64
CA ARG A 35 -7.20 -9.51 -2.67
C ARG A 35 -7.45 -10.46 -1.51
N LEU A 36 -7.30 -9.98 -0.29
CA LEU A 36 -7.57 -10.72 0.94
C LEU A 36 -8.85 -10.22 1.59
N ASP A 37 -9.52 -11.09 2.32
CA ASP A 37 -10.67 -10.75 3.18
C ASP A 37 -10.12 -10.31 4.54
N CYS A 38 -10.17 -9.03 4.83
CA CYS A 38 -9.65 -8.47 6.08
C CYS A 38 -10.75 -8.10 7.07
N GLY A 39 -12.01 -8.29 6.67
CA GLY A 39 -13.16 -8.13 7.53
C GLY A 39 -14.37 -7.47 6.89
N THR A 40 -15.33 -7.16 7.74
CA THR A 40 -16.56 -6.47 7.38
C THR A 40 -16.86 -5.42 8.42
N VAL A 41 -17.35 -4.26 7.98
CA VAL A 41 -17.77 -3.16 8.84
C VAL A 41 -19.22 -2.80 8.54
N ASP A 42 -20.14 -3.14 9.43
CA ASP A 42 -21.55 -2.71 9.36
C ASP A 42 -21.68 -1.32 9.99
N VAL A 43 -22.08 -0.34 9.18
CA VAL A 43 -22.19 1.05 9.58
C VAL A 43 -23.68 1.40 9.81
N SER A 44 -24.05 1.63 11.06
CA SER A 44 -25.42 1.95 11.46
C SER A 44 -25.82 3.42 11.28
N ASN A 45 -24.84 4.30 11.14
CA ASN A 45 -25.00 5.72 10.80
C ASN A 45 -23.97 6.10 9.73
N LEU A 46 -24.38 6.05 8.47
CA LEU A 46 -23.46 6.30 7.35
C LEU A 46 -23.04 7.77 7.25
N ASP A 47 -23.77 8.70 7.90
CA ASP A 47 -23.47 10.13 7.83
C ASP A 47 -22.14 10.52 8.49
N VAL A 48 -21.53 9.64 9.29
CA VAL A 48 -20.16 9.85 9.79
C VAL A 48 -19.12 9.95 8.66
N PHE A 49 -19.44 9.39 7.47
CA PHE A 49 -18.61 9.50 6.26
C PHE A 49 -18.91 10.74 5.41
N SER A 50 -19.60 11.76 5.99
CA SER A 50 -19.92 13.00 5.30
C SER A 50 -19.79 14.20 6.22
N ASP A 51 -18.97 15.18 5.83
CA ASP A 51 -18.91 16.51 6.48
C ASP A 51 -20.04 17.46 6.03
N THR A 52 -20.90 16.98 5.12
CA THR A 52 -21.98 17.77 4.47
C THR A 52 -23.37 17.11 4.58
N TYR A 53 -23.53 16.16 5.51
CA TYR A 53 -24.81 15.48 5.80
C TYR A 53 -25.45 14.74 4.62
N LEU A 54 -24.62 14.13 3.74
CA LEU A 54 -25.07 13.44 2.52
C LEU A 54 -25.82 12.12 2.81
N TYR A 55 -25.58 11.50 3.96
CA TYR A 55 -26.00 10.13 4.24
C TYR A 55 -26.88 9.99 5.48
N VAL A 56 -27.55 11.07 5.90
CA VAL A 56 -28.44 11.08 7.07
C VAL A 56 -29.45 9.95 7.00
N GLY A 57 -29.56 9.15 8.07
CA GLY A 57 -30.47 8.01 8.19
C GLY A 57 -30.10 6.78 7.37
N GLN A 58 -29.00 6.81 6.62
CA GLN A 58 -28.53 5.68 5.83
C GLN A 58 -27.63 4.76 6.65
N LYS A 59 -27.57 3.49 6.21
CA LYS A 59 -26.70 2.43 6.73
C LYS A 59 -26.00 1.75 5.56
N LYS A 60 -24.84 1.18 5.80
CA LYS A 60 -24.11 0.44 4.76
C LYS A 60 -23.20 -0.62 5.38
N THR A 61 -23.11 -1.78 4.73
CA THR A 61 -22.07 -2.76 5.01
C THR A 61 -20.89 -2.48 4.10
N LEU A 62 -19.73 -2.26 4.66
CA LEU A 62 -18.45 -2.09 3.99
C LEU A 62 -17.64 -3.38 4.11
N THR A 63 -16.86 -3.70 3.09
CA THR A 63 -15.82 -4.72 3.20
C THR A 63 -14.53 -4.07 3.70
N ASP A 64 -13.75 -4.80 4.45
CA ASP A 64 -12.36 -4.45 4.71
C ASP A 64 -11.47 -5.36 3.87
N SER A 65 -10.62 -4.78 3.03
CA SER A 65 -9.79 -5.52 2.08
C SER A 65 -8.32 -5.15 2.19
N CYS A 66 -7.48 -6.18 2.25
CA CYS A 66 -6.03 -6.06 2.19
C CYS A 66 -5.51 -6.72 0.91
N TYR A 67 -4.25 -6.49 0.60
CA TYR A 67 -3.69 -6.99 -0.65
C TYR A 67 -2.30 -7.57 -0.43
N LEU A 68 -2.07 -8.78 -0.94
CA LEU A 68 -0.72 -9.33 -1.03
C LEU A 68 -0.21 -9.13 -2.45
N ILE A 69 0.95 -8.51 -2.59
CA ILE A 69 1.64 -8.32 -3.85
C ILE A 69 2.93 -9.14 -3.86
N ARG A 70 3.10 -9.99 -4.87
CA ARG A 70 4.35 -10.68 -5.16
C ARG A 70 5.11 -9.94 -6.26
N HIS A 71 6.39 -9.70 -6.04
CA HIS A 71 7.35 -9.19 -7.01
C HIS A 71 8.57 -10.11 -7.02
N GLY A 72 8.65 -11.01 -8.00
CA GLY A 72 9.66 -12.07 -8.01
C GLY A 72 9.56 -12.96 -6.78
N GLU A 73 10.59 -12.94 -5.93
CA GLU A 73 10.62 -13.68 -4.66
C GLU A 73 10.18 -12.82 -3.45
N ASN A 74 9.94 -11.54 -3.63
CA ASN A 74 9.57 -10.63 -2.56
C ASN A 74 8.05 -10.46 -2.45
N PHE A 75 7.58 -10.21 -1.23
CA PHE A 75 6.17 -9.96 -0.93
C PHE A 75 6.00 -8.64 -0.19
N LEU A 76 4.99 -7.86 -0.63
CA LEU A 76 4.43 -6.72 0.09
C LEU A 76 3.00 -7.09 0.52
N LEU A 77 2.70 -6.99 1.80
CA LEU A 77 1.32 -6.91 2.29
C LEU A 77 0.93 -5.43 2.35
N TRP A 78 -0.17 -5.06 1.70
CA TRP A 78 -0.75 -3.73 1.74
C TRP A 78 -2.00 -3.74 2.61
N ASP A 79 -1.94 -2.99 3.70
CA ASP A 79 -2.82 -2.98 4.87
C ASP A 79 -2.88 -4.33 5.62
N ALA A 80 -3.23 -4.26 6.88
CA ALA A 80 -3.27 -5.39 7.80
C ALA A 80 -4.65 -5.58 8.47
N GLY A 81 -5.67 -4.94 7.94
CA GLY A 81 -7.08 -5.17 8.23
C GLY A 81 -7.52 -4.94 9.68
N LEU A 82 -8.72 -5.41 9.95
CA LEU A 82 -9.31 -5.45 11.30
C LEU A 82 -8.51 -6.36 12.25
N PRO A 83 -8.59 -6.12 13.57
CA PRO A 83 -7.92 -6.94 14.57
C PRO A 83 -8.20 -8.44 14.43
N GLY A 84 -7.15 -9.25 14.36
CA GLY A 84 -7.26 -10.70 14.20
C GLY A 84 -7.95 -11.41 15.36
N GLU A 85 -8.05 -10.77 16.51
CA GLU A 85 -8.79 -11.22 17.69
C GLU A 85 -10.30 -11.31 17.44
N LEU A 86 -10.79 -10.60 16.41
CA LEU A 86 -12.19 -10.65 15.97
C LEU A 86 -12.51 -11.87 15.10
N ALA A 87 -11.55 -12.77 14.84
CA ALA A 87 -11.80 -13.94 14.02
C ALA A 87 -12.87 -14.85 14.64
N GLY A 88 -13.99 -15.03 13.93
CA GLY A 88 -15.13 -15.82 14.38
C GLY A 88 -16.05 -15.08 15.38
N THR A 89 -15.85 -13.79 15.61
CA THR A 89 -16.68 -12.96 16.49
C THR A 89 -16.90 -11.57 15.89
N SER A 90 -17.57 -10.69 16.63
CA SER A 90 -17.79 -9.30 16.25
C SER A 90 -17.67 -8.37 17.45
N ALA A 91 -17.37 -7.10 17.19
CA ALA A 91 -17.35 -6.05 18.19
C ALA A 91 -18.06 -4.81 17.65
N THR A 92 -18.76 -4.09 18.56
CA THR A 92 -19.45 -2.85 18.21
C THR A 92 -18.81 -1.69 18.97
N SER A 93 -18.48 -0.62 18.25
CA SER A 93 -18.00 0.64 18.82
C SER A 93 -18.61 1.81 18.05
N GLY A 94 -19.39 2.65 18.74
CA GLY A 94 -20.13 3.73 18.10
C GLY A 94 -21.03 3.23 16.97
N PRO A 95 -20.97 3.80 15.77
CA PRO A 95 -21.78 3.38 14.64
C PRO A 95 -21.27 2.13 13.92
N PHE A 96 -20.13 1.57 14.32
CA PHE A 96 -19.43 0.49 13.61
C PHE A 96 -19.60 -0.85 14.34
N THR A 97 -20.07 -1.88 13.61
CA THR A 97 -19.96 -3.27 14.04
C THR A 97 -19.00 -3.99 13.11
N THR A 98 -17.90 -4.48 13.66
CA THR A 98 -16.79 -5.08 12.90
C THR A 98 -16.70 -6.57 13.16
N SER A 99 -16.32 -7.33 12.12
CA SER A 99 -16.12 -8.77 12.22
C SER A 99 -15.02 -9.23 11.27
N VAL A 100 -14.30 -10.29 11.65
CA VAL A 100 -13.29 -10.96 10.82
C VAL A 100 -13.69 -12.41 10.66
N ARG A 101 -13.76 -12.88 9.41
CA ARG A 101 -14.07 -14.29 9.14
C ARG A 101 -12.83 -15.17 9.18
N THR A 102 -11.74 -14.71 8.58
CA THR A 102 -10.49 -15.47 8.42
C THR A 102 -9.31 -14.53 8.58
N ARG A 103 -8.35 -14.90 9.42
CA ARG A 103 -7.14 -14.09 9.61
C ARG A 103 -6.30 -14.04 8.32
N ILE A 104 -5.53 -12.98 8.14
CA ILE A 104 -4.62 -12.82 6.99
C ILE A 104 -3.65 -14.00 6.91
N ILE A 105 -3.03 -14.37 8.02
CA ILE A 105 -2.05 -15.49 8.06
C ILE A 105 -2.65 -16.83 7.62
N ASP A 106 -3.94 -17.07 7.86
CA ASP A 106 -4.62 -18.30 7.45
C ASP A 106 -4.92 -18.30 5.95
N GLN A 107 -5.20 -17.13 5.38
CA GLN A 107 -5.30 -16.97 3.93
C GLN A 107 -3.93 -17.15 3.26
N LEU A 108 -2.87 -16.55 3.79
CA LEU A 108 -1.51 -16.71 3.23
C LEU A 108 -1.08 -18.19 3.19
N ARG A 109 -1.40 -18.97 4.23
CA ARG A 109 -1.12 -20.42 4.25
C ARG A 109 -1.78 -21.17 3.10
N GLN A 110 -3.00 -20.77 2.67
CA GLN A 110 -3.71 -21.44 1.56
C GLN A 110 -2.97 -21.30 0.23
N ILE A 111 -2.13 -20.26 0.08
CA ILE A 111 -1.31 -20.04 -1.12
C ILE A 111 0.19 -20.34 -0.87
N GLY A 112 0.50 -21.02 0.23
CA GLY A 112 1.86 -21.48 0.56
C GLY A 112 2.82 -20.34 0.97
N VAL A 113 2.30 -19.19 1.43
CA VAL A 113 3.11 -18.07 1.90
C VAL A 113 3.11 -18.05 3.42
N ALA A 114 4.29 -18.26 4.02
CA ALA A 114 4.47 -18.09 5.46
C ALA A 114 4.59 -16.58 5.81
N PRO A 115 4.10 -16.13 6.97
CA PRO A 115 4.19 -14.71 7.37
C PRO A 115 5.62 -14.16 7.35
N GLU A 116 6.61 -15.00 7.65
CA GLU A 116 8.04 -14.65 7.65
C GLU A 116 8.60 -14.38 6.24
N ARG A 117 7.88 -14.79 5.20
CA ARG A 117 8.19 -14.51 3.79
C ARG A 117 7.73 -13.13 3.33
N VAL A 118 6.90 -12.44 4.12
CA VAL A 118 6.47 -11.07 3.84
C VAL A 118 7.64 -10.13 4.15
N ASN A 119 8.21 -9.52 3.11
CA ASN A 119 9.38 -8.64 3.22
C ASN A 119 8.99 -7.25 3.69
N PHE A 120 7.82 -6.78 3.23
CA PHE A 120 7.29 -5.46 3.52
C PHE A 120 5.83 -5.56 3.97
N VAL A 121 5.47 -4.76 4.97
CA VAL A 121 4.08 -4.41 5.25
C VAL A 121 3.94 -2.91 5.01
N GLY A 122 3.16 -2.55 4.00
CA GLY A 122 2.81 -1.16 3.70
C GLY A 122 1.44 -0.85 4.29
N ILE A 123 1.32 0.28 4.94
CA ILE A 123 0.07 0.73 5.57
C ILE A 123 -0.38 2.01 4.88
N SER A 124 -1.64 2.00 4.40
CA SER A 124 -2.24 3.18 3.78
C SER A 124 -2.35 4.31 4.79
N HIS A 125 -2.81 4.01 5.99
CA HIS A 125 -2.89 4.92 7.13
C HIS A 125 -3.13 4.14 8.44
N ALA A 126 -3.08 4.82 9.59
CA ALA A 126 -3.02 4.13 10.87
C ALA A 126 -4.38 4.02 11.59
N HIS A 127 -5.51 3.94 10.89
CA HIS A 127 -6.77 3.57 11.49
C HIS A 127 -6.84 2.08 11.84
N PHE A 128 -7.71 1.74 12.77
CA PHE A 128 -7.77 0.42 13.43
C PHE A 128 -8.01 -0.74 12.48
N ASP A 129 -8.70 -0.49 11.38
CA ASP A 129 -9.05 -1.45 10.33
C ASP A 129 -7.98 -1.60 9.24
N HIS A 130 -6.88 -0.87 9.32
CA HIS A 130 -5.71 -1.01 8.43
C HIS A 130 -4.49 -1.58 9.14
N ILE A 131 -4.47 -1.60 10.49
CA ILE A 131 -3.31 -2.00 11.29
C ILE A 131 -3.57 -3.21 12.20
N GLY A 132 -4.77 -3.79 12.16
CA GLY A 132 -5.23 -4.74 13.16
C GLY A 132 -4.38 -5.99 13.30
N GLN A 133 -3.87 -6.56 12.21
CA GLN A 133 -3.06 -7.78 12.19
C GLN A 133 -1.57 -7.52 11.92
N LEU A 134 -1.09 -6.28 12.07
CA LEU A 134 0.35 -5.93 11.98
C LEU A 134 1.25 -6.84 12.83
N PRO A 135 0.92 -7.19 14.09
CA PRO A 135 1.78 -8.03 14.92
C PRO A 135 2.06 -9.42 14.37
N ASP A 136 1.28 -9.89 13.40
CA ASP A 136 1.50 -11.19 12.75
C ASP A 136 2.71 -11.20 11.79
N PHE A 137 3.28 -10.02 11.48
CA PHE A 137 4.38 -9.82 10.52
C PHE A 137 5.62 -9.15 11.18
N PRO A 138 6.12 -9.65 12.29
CA PRO A 138 7.09 -8.95 13.14
C PRO A 138 8.49 -8.81 12.52
N LYS A 139 8.75 -9.46 11.37
CA LYS A 139 10.04 -9.41 10.66
C LYS A 139 10.02 -8.52 9.41
N ALA A 140 8.84 -8.12 8.97
CA ALA A 140 8.69 -7.29 7.78
C ALA A 140 9.20 -5.87 8.03
N THR A 141 9.75 -5.23 7.00
CA THR A 141 9.96 -3.78 7.02
C THR A 141 8.60 -3.09 6.94
N LEU A 142 8.29 -2.23 7.89
CA LEU A 142 7.08 -1.41 7.90
C LEU A 142 7.28 -0.18 7.02
N LEU A 143 6.38 0.03 6.06
CA LEU A 143 6.29 1.22 5.21
C LEU A 143 5.01 1.96 5.61
N ILE A 144 5.12 3.15 6.16
CA ILE A 144 3.99 3.91 6.72
C ILE A 144 4.27 5.41 6.66
N GLY A 145 3.25 6.23 6.49
CA GLY A 145 3.39 7.68 6.60
C GLY A 145 4.04 8.11 7.91
N GLY A 146 4.99 9.03 7.84
CA GLY A 146 5.77 9.45 8.99
C GLY A 146 4.90 10.00 10.12
N GLU A 147 3.93 10.81 9.78
CA GLU A 147 2.97 11.43 10.71
C GLU A 147 2.09 10.38 11.38
N ASP A 148 1.56 9.43 10.62
CA ASP A 148 0.74 8.33 11.13
C ASP A 148 1.53 7.43 12.08
N TYR A 149 2.80 7.14 11.76
CA TYR A 149 3.67 6.37 12.66
C TYR A 149 3.94 7.09 13.96
N GLU A 150 4.28 8.40 13.89
CA GLU A 150 4.56 9.21 15.08
C GLU A 150 3.33 9.37 15.99
N PHE A 151 2.14 9.49 15.41
CA PHE A 151 0.89 9.53 16.17
C PHE A 151 0.59 8.16 16.82
N SER A 152 0.62 7.08 16.04
CA SER A 152 0.17 5.75 16.48
C SER A 152 1.08 5.12 17.52
N ARG A 153 2.41 5.33 17.43
CA ARG A 153 3.36 4.77 18.42
C ARG A 153 3.22 5.35 19.82
N LYS A 154 2.48 6.45 19.98
CA LYS A 154 2.23 7.13 21.28
C LYS A 154 0.81 6.88 21.81
N GLY A 155 -0.11 6.40 20.98
CA GLY A 155 -1.53 6.23 21.30
C GLY A 155 -1.93 4.81 21.67
N GLU A 156 -3.23 4.55 21.65
CA GLU A 156 -3.81 3.23 21.92
C GLU A 156 -3.36 2.17 20.91
N ALA A 157 -3.07 2.58 19.67
CA ALA A 157 -2.56 1.71 18.63
C ALA A 157 -1.11 1.22 18.85
N ALA A 158 -0.35 1.80 19.79
CA ALA A 158 1.07 1.52 20.03
C ALA A 158 1.38 0.03 20.18
N ALA A 159 0.45 -0.74 20.77
CA ALA A 159 0.60 -2.20 20.94
C ALA A 159 0.77 -2.92 19.59
N ARG A 160 0.13 -2.44 18.51
CA ARG A 160 0.22 -3.01 17.15
C ARG A 160 1.60 -2.79 16.54
N PHE A 161 2.34 -1.77 16.97
CA PHE A 161 3.66 -1.41 16.47
C PHE A 161 4.82 -1.97 17.30
N THR A 162 4.54 -2.77 18.31
CA THR A 162 5.56 -3.33 19.24
C THR A 162 6.75 -3.99 18.51
N PRO A 163 6.61 -4.78 17.45
CA PRO A 163 7.73 -5.39 16.73
C PRO A 163 8.75 -4.35 16.21
N TRP A 164 8.26 -3.22 15.75
CA TRP A 164 9.09 -2.14 15.20
C TRP A 164 9.60 -1.18 16.26
N MET A 165 8.87 -0.97 17.34
CA MET A 165 9.28 -0.09 18.44
C MET A 165 10.29 -0.74 19.37
N LYS A 166 10.18 -2.05 19.59
CA LYS A 166 10.97 -2.79 20.61
C LYS A 166 11.67 -4.03 20.04
N GLY A 167 11.18 -4.60 18.95
CA GLY A 167 11.66 -5.85 18.36
C GLY A 167 12.80 -5.70 17.36
N GLY A 168 13.21 -4.48 17.01
CA GLY A 168 14.30 -4.20 16.07
C GLY A 168 13.97 -4.40 14.59
N ALA A 169 12.72 -4.66 14.23
CA ALA A 169 12.30 -4.66 12.83
C ALA A 169 12.38 -3.25 12.24
N LYS A 170 12.66 -3.14 10.95
CA LYS A 170 12.89 -1.87 10.28
C LYS A 170 11.58 -1.12 10.05
N VAL A 171 11.57 0.19 10.33
CA VAL A 171 10.55 1.15 9.89
C VAL A 171 11.15 2.03 8.81
N GLU A 172 10.42 2.24 7.74
CA GLU A 172 10.65 3.27 6.74
C GLU A 172 9.47 4.24 6.81
N ALA A 173 9.66 5.36 7.50
CA ALA A 173 8.69 6.45 7.59
C ALA A 173 8.69 7.21 6.27
N LEU A 174 7.53 7.25 5.62
CA LEU A 174 7.37 7.85 4.29
C LEU A 174 7.03 9.34 4.44
N ALA A 175 7.62 10.16 3.56
CA ALA A 175 7.35 11.60 3.45
C ALA A 175 6.98 11.99 2.00
N GLY A 176 6.52 11.05 1.19
CA GLY A 176 6.19 11.25 -0.23
C GLY A 176 6.03 9.92 -0.95
N ASP A 177 5.99 9.97 -2.30
CA ASP A 177 5.89 8.78 -3.12
C ASP A 177 7.09 7.83 -2.91
N ARG A 178 6.81 6.52 -2.87
CA ARG A 178 7.83 5.48 -2.66
C ARG A 178 7.69 4.34 -3.66
N ASP A 179 8.68 4.16 -4.53
CA ASP A 179 8.81 2.95 -5.36
C ASP A 179 9.35 1.79 -4.49
N VAL A 180 8.48 0.80 -4.21
CA VAL A 180 8.78 -0.25 -3.23
C VAL A 180 9.94 -1.15 -3.68
N PHE A 181 9.98 -1.50 -4.97
CA PHE A 181 10.99 -2.43 -5.52
C PHE A 181 12.04 -1.75 -6.41
N GLY A 182 11.90 -0.44 -6.69
CA GLY A 182 12.86 0.34 -7.45
C GLY A 182 12.79 0.18 -8.97
N ASP A 183 11.70 -0.43 -9.49
CA ASP A 183 11.46 -0.62 -10.92
C ASP A 183 10.16 0.03 -11.43
N GLY A 184 9.49 0.77 -10.55
CA GLY A 184 8.24 1.46 -10.83
C GLY A 184 7.02 0.56 -10.96
N SER A 185 7.12 -0.73 -10.61
CA SER A 185 6.01 -1.69 -10.69
C SER A 185 5.02 -1.55 -9.53
N VAL A 186 5.51 -1.16 -8.33
CA VAL A 186 4.70 -0.94 -7.14
C VAL A 186 5.12 0.37 -6.49
N VAL A 187 4.22 1.35 -6.51
CA VAL A 187 4.50 2.69 -6.00
C VAL A 187 3.46 3.07 -4.95
N ILE A 188 3.92 3.32 -3.74
CA ILE A 188 3.13 3.97 -2.70
C ILE A 188 3.03 5.45 -3.09
N LEU A 189 1.83 5.99 -3.16
CA LEU A 189 1.53 7.35 -3.56
C LEU A 189 1.13 8.17 -2.34
N ASP A 190 1.79 9.28 -2.13
CA ASP A 190 1.44 10.23 -1.09
C ASP A 190 0.08 10.90 -1.40
N THR A 191 -0.90 10.67 -0.52
CA THR A 191 -2.27 11.15 -0.64
C THR A 191 -2.82 11.61 0.71
N PRO A 192 -2.16 12.61 1.35
CA PRO A 192 -2.51 13.06 2.69
C PRO A 192 -3.91 13.66 2.75
N GLY A 193 -4.46 13.70 3.97
CA GLY A 193 -5.70 14.42 4.28
C GLY A 193 -6.73 13.60 5.06
N HIS A 194 -6.99 12.35 4.70
CA HIS A 194 -7.81 11.45 5.53
C HIS A 194 -7.15 11.23 6.90
N THR A 195 -5.88 10.90 6.89
CA THR A 195 -4.90 11.18 7.94
C THR A 195 -3.76 12.00 7.36
N GLU A 196 -2.92 12.63 8.20
CA GLU A 196 -1.77 13.41 7.73
C GLU A 196 -0.77 12.54 6.96
N GLY A 197 -0.61 11.27 7.36
CA GLY A 197 0.30 10.32 6.72
C GLY A 197 -0.36 9.34 5.75
N HIS A 198 -1.56 9.63 5.24
CA HIS A 198 -2.29 8.71 4.36
C HIS A 198 -1.62 8.52 2.99
N HIS A 199 -1.62 7.27 2.52
CA HIS A 199 -1.08 6.86 1.22
C HIS A 199 -2.07 5.96 0.45
N SER A 200 -1.93 5.96 -0.87
CA SER A 200 -2.59 5.04 -1.82
C SER A 200 -1.53 4.15 -2.48
N LEU A 201 -1.94 3.08 -3.19
CA LEU A 201 -0.98 2.18 -3.85
C LEU A 201 -1.27 2.03 -5.34
N LEU A 202 -0.24 2.20 -6.17
CA LEU A 202 -0.21 1.83 -7.59
C LEU A 202 0.51 0.48 -7.75
N VAL A 203 -0.16 -0.48 -8.42
CA VAL A 203 0.43 -1.77 -8.81
C VAL A 203 0.30 -1.95 -10.32
N LYS A 204 1.41 -2.13 -11.04
CA LYS A 204 1.44 -2.38 -12.48
C LYS A 204 1.57 -3.87 -12.73
N LEU A 205 0.52 -4.49 -13.22
CA LEU A 205 0.45 -5.92 -13.49
C LEU A 205 0.58 -6.19 -14.99
N PRO A 206 1.35 -7.20 -15.43
CA PRO A 206 1.60 -7.43 -16.86
C PRO A 206 0.36 -7.72 -17.69
N ARG A 207 -0.65 -8.42 -17.13
CA ARG A 207 -1.87 -8.82 -17.82
C ARG A 207 -3.08 -7.99 -17.43
N THR A 208 -3.23 -7.69 -16.15
CA THR A 208 -4.37 -6.93 -15.62
C THR A 208 -4.26 -5.43 -15.92
N GLY A 209 -3.04 -4.94 -16.16
CA GLY A 209 -2.72 -3.53 -16.31
C GLY A 209 -2.53 -2.82 -14.96
N ASN A 210 -2.66 -1.50 -14.96
CA ASN A 210 -2.47 -0.69 -13.77
C ASN A 210 -3.67 -0.81 -12.82
N VAL A 211 -3.40 -1.08 -11.54
CA VAL A 211 -4.38 -1.12 -10.46
C VAL A 211 -4.01 -0.04 -9.45
N LEU A 212 -4.98 0.75 -9.02
CA LEU A 212 -4.84 1.77 -7.99
C LEU A 212 -5.74 1.42 -6.80
N LEU A 213 -5.13 1.20 -5.64
CA LEU A 213 -5.80 0.96 -4.37
C LEU A 213 -5.88 2.29 -3.62
N THR A 214 -7.09 2.68 -3.23
CA THR A 214 -7.34 4.04 -2.73
C THR A 214 -6.85 4.28 -1.30
N GLY A 215 -6.67 3.23 -0.47
CA GLY A 215 -6.77 3.43 0.97
C GLY A 215 -8.14 4.05 1.28
N ASP A 216 -8.18 4.95 2.23
CA ASP A 216 -9.37 5.68 2.65
C ASP A 216 -9.51 7.07 2.02
N LEU A 217 -8.81 7.30 0.90
CA LEU A 217 -9.10 8.46 0.06
C LEU A 217 -10.58 8.48 -0.39
N TYR A 218 -11.15 7.28 -0.57
CA TYR A 218 -12.57 7.02 -0.78
C TYR A 218 -12.99 5.76 -0.01
N HIS A 219 -14.10 5.80 0.72
CA HIS A 219 -14.59 4.65 1.48
C HIS A 219 -15.58 3.80 0.67
N PHE A 220 -16.40 4.41 -0.18
CA PHE A 220 -17.37 3.70 -1.02
C PHE A 220 -17.72 4.52 -2.27
N ALA A 221 -18.46 3.91 -3.19
CA ALA A 221 -18.75 4.49 -4.50
C ALA A 221 -19.46 5.85 -4.44
N GLU A 222 -20.32 6.10 -3.45
CA GLU A 222 -21.00 7.38 -3.25
C GLU A 222 -20.00 8.47 -2.83
N ASN A 223 -19.03 8.17 -1.94
CA ASN A 223 -17.95 9.11 -1.60
C ASN A 223 -17.17 9.52 -2.85
N TYR A 224 -16.81 8.56 -3.70
CA TYR A 224 -16.12 8.84 -4.96
C TYR A 224 -16.93 9.77 -5.87
N ARG A 225 -18.22 9.44 -6.11
CA ARG A 225 -19.08 10.24 -7.01
C ARG A 225 -19.32 11.65 -6.50
N ASN A 226 -19.48 11.81 -5.19
CA ASN A 226 -19.83 13.07 -4.54
C ASN A 226 -18.61 13.84 -4.04
N ARG A 227 -17.38 13.29 -4.18
CA ARG A 227 -16.16 13.83 -3.54
C ARG A 227 -16.40 14.03 -2.04
N GLY A 228 -17.07 13.05 -1.42
CA GLY A 228 -17.46 13.10 -0.01
C GLY A 228 -16.24 12.94 0.90
N VAL A 229 -16.18 13.75 1.94
CA VAL A 229 -15.13 13.71 2.97
C VAL A 229 -15.77 13.33 4.30
N PRO A 230 -15.21 12.34 5.03
CA PRO A 230 -15.71 11.97 6.35
C PRO A 230 -15.65 13.10 7.37
N GLY A 231 -16.57 13.08 8.34
CA GLY A 231 -16.54 14.04 9.45
C GLY A 231 -15.35 13.86 10.40
N PHE A 232 -14.69 12.69 10.36
CA PHE A 232 -13.50 12.35 11.15
C PHE A 232 -12.19 12.47 10.38
N ASN A 233 -12.19 13.18 9.25
CA ASN A 233 -11.04 13.40 8.38
C ASN A 233 -10.13 14.51 8.95
N ASP A 234 -8.81 14.32 8.90
CA ASP A 234 -7.87 15.28 9.50
C ASP A 234 -7.82 16.62 8.74
N ASN A 235 -7.67 16.56 7.40
CA ASN A 235 -7.56 17.75 6.56
C ASN A 235 -8.37 17.62 5.28
N ARG A 236 -9.50 18.31 5.22
CA ARG A 236 -10.39 18.33 4.06
C ARG A 236 -9.73 18.89 2.80
N ALA A 237 -8.93 19.93 2.92
CA ALA A 237 -8.30 20.57 1.77
C ALA A 237 -7.26 19.63 1.12
N ASP A 238 -6.44 18.99 1.93
CA ASP A 238 -5.44 18.03 1.46
C ASP A 238 -6.11 16.78 0.87
N THR A 239 -7.20 16.26 1.48
CA THR A 239 -7.99 15.17 0.90
C THR A 239 -8.49 15.50 -0.49
N LEU A 240 -9.06 16.70 -0.69
CA LEU A 240 -9.56 17.11 -2.01
C LEU A 240 -8.44 17.25 -3.03
N ALA A 241 -7.28 17.78 -2.64
CA ALA A 241 -6.08 17.86 -3.49
C ALA A 241 -5.55 16.47 -3.83
N SER A 242 -5.51 15.56 -2.86
CA SER A 242 -5.14 14.15 -3.04
C SER A 242 -6.11 13.42 -3.98
N MET A 243 -7.41 13.65 -3.85
CA MET A 243 -8.43 13.13 -4.79
C MET A 243 -8.16 13.61 -6.22
N ASP A 244 -7.84 14.89 -6.42
CA ASP A 244 -7.55 15.43 -7.75
C ASP A 244 -6.29 14.81 -8.35
N ARG A 245 -5.21 14.69 -7.56
CA ARG A 245 -3.98 14.03 -7.97
C ARG A 245 -4.21 12.56 -8.31
N PHE A 246 -4.87 11.81 -7.44
CA PHE A 246 -5.15 10.39 -7.61
C PHE A 246 -5.99 10.13 -8.88
N ASN A 247 -7.05 10.91 -9.09
CA ASN A 247 -7.90 10.80 -10.27
C ASN A 247 -7.15 11.13 -11.58
N ALA A 248 -6.25 12.12 -11.55
CA ALA A 248 -5.39 12.42 -12.69
C ALA A 248 -4.44 11.25 -13.02
N ILE A 249 -3.82 10.62 -12.01
CA ILE A 249 -2.99 9.43 -12.17
C ILE A 249 -3.83 8.27 -12.74
N ALA A 250 -5.02 8.01 -12.18
CA ALA A 250 -5.92 6.95 -12.64
C ALA A 250 -6.27 7.11 -14.12
N LYS A 251 -6.62 8.34 -14.53
CA LYS A 251 -6.96 8.69 -15.92
C LYS A 251 -5.75 8.51 -16.86
N ASN A 252 -4.60 9.09 -16.49
CA ASN A 252 -3.41 9.11 -17.34
C ASN A 252 -2.82 7.71 -17.56
N LEU A 253 -2.83 6.89 -16.51
CA LEU A 253 -2.37 5.50 -16.56
C LEU A 253 -3.45 4.51 -17.01
N LYS A 254 -4.70 4.97 -17.26
CA LYS A 254 -5.87 4.11 -17.53
C LYS A 254 -5.98 3.00 -16.47
N ALA A 255 -5.76 3.37 -15.22
CA ALA A 255 -5.70 2.44 -14.12
C ALA A 255 -7.10 2.02 -13.66
N ARG A 256 -7.22 0.75 -13.25
CA ARG A 256 -8.40 0.24 -12.55
C ARG A 256 -8.32 0.69 -11.09
N MET A 257 -9.21 1.58 -10.70
CA MET A 257 -9.34 2.00 -9.31
C MET A 257 -10.13 0.95 -8.51
N ILE A 258 -9.65 0.67 -7.30
CA ILE A 258 -10.29 -0.20 -6.31
C ILE A 258 -10.45 0.62 -5.02
N ILE A 259 -11.68 0.90 -4.67
CA ILE A 259 -12.04 1.47 -3.38
C ILE A 259 -12.06 0.33 -2.36
N GLN A 260 -11.18 0.40 -1.35
CA GLN A 260 -10.87 -0.75 -0.48
C GLN A 260 -12.05 -1.22 0.38
N HIS A 261 -12.98 -0.33 0.70
CA HIS A 261 -14.18 -0.65 1.48
C HIS A 261 -15.45 -0.85 0.63
N GLU A 262 -15.36 -0.76 -0.72
CA GLU A 262 -16.49 -0.97 -1.62
C GLU A 262 -16.51 -2.41 -2.17
N PRO A 263 -17.48 -3.26 -1.76
CA PRO A 263 -17.53 -4.66 -2.20
C PRO A 263 -17.53 -4.84 -3.71
N ALA A 264 -18.22 -3.94 -4.44
CA ALA A 264 -18.30 -4.00 -5.90
C ALA A 264 -16.96 -3.69 -6.57
N ASP A 265 -16.15 -2.81 -5.97
CA ASP A 265 -14.82 -2.48 -6.46
C ASP A 265 -13.81 -3.59 -6.18
N VAL A 266 -13.79 -4.10 -4.97
CA VAL A 266 -12.94 -5.24 -4.57
C VAL A 266 -13.25 -6.46 -5.45
N ALA A 267 -14.52 -6.65 -5.85
CA ALA A 267 -14.94 -7.73 -6.75
C ALA A 267 -14.40 -7.62 -8.19
N LYS A 268 -13.85 -6.46 -8.61
CA LYS A 268 -13.18 -6.30 -9.92
C LYS A 268 -11.86 -7.07 -10.02
N LEU A 269 -11.29 -7.48 -8.89
CA LEU A 269 -10.11 -8.34 -8.82
C LEU A 269 -10.52 -9.81 -8.65
N PRO A 270 -9.70 -10.78 -9.11
CA PRO A 270 -9.97 -12.20 -8.93
C PRO A 270 -10.23 -12.55 -7.46
N ARG A 271 -11.19 -13.45 -7.24
CA ARG A 271 -11.48 -13.94 -5.89
C ARG A 271 -10.33 -14.79 -5.39
N PHE A 272 -9.89 -14.55 -4.13
CA PHE A 272 -8.92 -15.41 -3.46
C PHE A 272 -9.36 -16.91 -3.49
N PRO A 273 -8.45 -17.88 -3.75
CA PRO A 273 -7.00 -17.74 -3.80
C PRO A 273 -6.40 -17.38 -5.17
N GLN A 274 -7.20 -16.99 -6.14
CA GLN A 274 -6.69 -16.55 -7.45
C GLN A 274 -6.06 -15.15 -7.37
N ALA A 275 -4.97 -14.95 -8.14
CA ALA A 275 -4.28 -13.67 -8.25
C ALA A 275 -4.58 -12.96 -9.57
N ALA A 276 -4.61 -11.64 -9.55
CA ALA A 276 -4.42 -10.81 -10.73
C ALA A 276 -2.95 -10.84 -11.16
N GLN A 277 -2.69 -10.78 -12.49
CA GLN A 277 -1.33 -10.88 -13.07
C GLN A 277 -1.08 -9.79 -14.11
#